data_9164b3dc741e59d192e0a0b76c6516c9
#
_entry.id   9164b3dc741e59d192e0a0b76c6516c9
#
_cell.length_a   1.000
_cell.length_b   1.000
_cell.length_c   1.000
_cell.angle_alpha   90.00
_cell.angle_beta   90.00
_cell.angle_gamma   90.00
#
_symmetry.space_group_name_H-M   'P 1'
#
loop_
_entity.id
_entity.type
_entity.pdbx_description
1 polymer ?
#
loop_
_entity_poly.entity_id
_entity_poly.type
_entity_poly.pdbx_seq_one_letter_code
_entity_poly.pdbx_strand_id
1 'polypeptide(L)'
;MPSSKRQLDLQTADQVIAEIEHLRSVGYTKLKNWNLTQACEHLQMTMNGGMNGFGFRLPWIARATVMKWVFGWMLRNRKMISAPTIKKLKPVSLPDQDNERLIDECINTIRTAESFAGPIENYPMLDDLSVDTWQQLMWLHAAHHLGFLIPNQETA
;
A
#
# COMPACT_ATOMS: atom_id res chain seq x y z
N MET A 1 -9.35 2.23 23.77
CA MET A 1 -8.99 1.58 22.49
C MET A 1 -9.40 2.50 21.36
N PRO A 2 -8.52 2.87 20.46
CA PRO A 2 -8.94 3.62 19.28
C PRO A 2 -9.89 2.74 18.45
N SER A 3 -11.08 3.25 18.20
CA SER A 3 -12.12 2.54 17.45
C SER A 3 -12.06 2.85 15.95
N SER A 4 -11.15 3.69 15.53
CA SER A 4 -11.03 4.16 14.16
C SER A 4 -9.61 4.04 13.63
N LYS A 5 -9.51 3.86 12.32
CA LYS A 5 -8.26 3.86 11.57
C LYS A 5 -7.45 5.14 11.81
N ARG A 6 -6.14 5.00 11.99
CA ARG A 6 -5.23 6.15 12.06
C ARG A 6 -5.16 6.85 10.71
N GLN A 7 -5.13 8.17 10.74
CA GLN A 7 -4.90 9.00 9.55
C GLN A 7 -3.40 9.23 9.40
N LEU A 8 -2.75 8.40 8.57
CA LEU A 8 -1.33 8.53 8.26
C LEU A 8 -1.17 9.34 6.98
N ASP A 9 -0.21 10.26 6.97
CA ASP A 9 0.20 10.99 5.77
C ASP A 9 1.64 10.62 5.42
N LEU A 10 1.81 9.54 4.65
CA LEU A 10 3.10 9.03 4.23
C LEU A 10 3.37 9.48 2.79
N GLN A 11 4.41 10.27 2.59
CA GLN A 11 4.74 10.92 1.32
C GLN A 11 6.04 10.41 0.69
N THR A 12 6.81 9.62 1.42
CA THR A 12 8.12 9.11 0.98
C THR A 12 8.29 7.65 1.38
N ALA A 13 9.18 6.95 0.68
CA ALA A 13 9.58 5.60 1.03
C ALA A 13 10.13 5.51 2.46
N ASP A 14 10.93 6.50 2.88
CA ASP A 14 11.48 6.54 4.23
C ASP A 14 10.40 6.59 5.30
N GLN A 15 9.36 7.37 5.07
CA GLN A 15 8.23 7.46 6.02
C GLN A 15 7.45 6.14 6.09
N VAL A 16 7.24 5.48 4.95
CA VAL A 16 6.58 4.16 4.91
C VAL A 16 7.41 3.12 5.67
N ILE A 17 8.70 3.06 5.42
CA ILE A 17 9.61 2.11 6.07
C ILE A 17 9.69 2.39 7.57
N ALA A 18 9.79 3.66 7.97
CA ALA A 18 9.80 4.05 9.38
C ALA A 18 8.53 3.59 10.11
N GLU A 19 7.36 3.69 9.48
CA GLU A 19 6.11 3.22 10.05
C GLU A 19 6.08 1.70 10.20
N ILE A 20 6.55 0.95 9.18
CA ILE A 20 6.66 -0.52 9.24
C ILE A 20 7.59 -0.94 10.40
N GLU A 21 8.76 -0.30 10.50
CA GLU A 21 9.74 -0.59 11.56
C GLU A 21 9.20 -0.24 12.95
N HIS A 22 8.47 0.86 13.07
CA HIS A 22 7.82 1.23 14.32
C HIS A 22 6.81 0.17 14.76
N LEU A 23 5.89 -0.22 13.89
CA LEU A 23 4.91 -1.28 14.17
C LEU A 23 5.59 -2.61 14.54
N ARG A 24 6.66 -2.97 13.83
CA ARG A 24 7.45 -4.17 14.10
C ARG A 24 8.08 -4.14 15.50
N SER A 25 8.60 -2.98 15.90
CA SER A 25 9.37 -2.84 17.16
C SER A 25 8.49 -2.80 18.40
N VAL A 26 7.36 -2.07 18.34
CA VAL A 26 6.49 -1.89 19.52
C VAL A 26 5.32 -2.89 19.57
N GLY A 27 5.09 -3.60 18.45
CA GLY A 27 3.90 -4.41 18.29
C GLY A 27 2.65 -3.56 18.04
N TYR A 28 1.53 -4.20 17.79
CA TYR A 28 0.31 -3.48 17.40
C TYR A 28 -0.96 -4.29 17.66
N THR A 29 -2.10 -3.60 17.61
CA THR A 29 -3.44 -4.20 17.61
C THR A 29 -4.07 -4.00 16.22
N LYS A 30 -4.68 -5.04 15.68
CA LYS A 30 -5.37 -4.99 14.38
C LYS A 30 -6.78 -4.45 14.54
N LEU A 31 -7.17 -3.48 13.70
CA LEU A 31 -8.56 -3.04 13.56
C LEU A 31 -9.35 -3.84 12.52
N LYS A 32 -8.65 -4.50 11.60
CA LYS A 32 -9.20 -5.39 10.57
C LYS A 32 -8.46 -6.72 10.54
N ASN A 33 -8.66 -7.50 9.50
CA ASN A 33 -8.22 -8.89 9.46
C ASN A 33 -6.71 -9.08 9.24
N TRP A 34 -6.01 -8.12 8.59
CA TRP A 34 -4.62 -8.30 8.22
C TRP A 34 -3.66 -7.88 9.33
N ASN A 35 -2.63 -8.71 9.54
CA ASN A 35 -1.47 -8.34 10.35
C ASN A 35 -0.46 -7.52 9.51
N LEU A 36 0.65 -7.11 10.10
CA LEU A 36 1.68 -6.33 9.42
C LEU A 36 2.26 -7.10 8.22
N THR A 37 2.53 -8.39 8.38
CA THR A 37 3.06 -9.23 7.30
C THR A 37 2.09 -9.30 6.11
N GLN A 38 0.81 -9.49 6.36
CA GLN A 38 -0.20 -9.54 5.31
C GLN A 38 -0.37 -8.19 4.60
N ALA A 39 -0.34 -7.09 5.35
CA ALA A 39 -0.33 -5.75 4.77
C ALA A 39 0.91 -5.56 3.88
N CYS A 40 2.09 -5.95 4.36
CA CYS A 40 3.34 -5.89 3.60
C CYS A 40 3.29 -6.74 2.32
N GLU A 41 2.76 -7.95 2.37
CA GLU A 41 2.60 -8.78 1.17
C GLU A 41 1.69 -8.11 0.13
N HIS A 42 0.57 -7.55 0.57
CA HIS A 42 -0.34 -6.85 -0.33
C HIS A 42 0.33 -5.63 -0.98
N LEU A 43 1.04 -4.82 -0.19
CA LEU A 43 1.78 -3.66 -0.69
C LEU A 43 2.87 -4.09 -1.69
N GLN A 44 3.60 -5.14 -1.38
CA GLN A 44 4.63 -5.69 -2.26
C GLN A 44 4.04 -6.15 -3.60
N MET A 45 2.92 -6.87 -3.58
CA MET A 45 2.24 -7.30 -4.80
C MET A 45 1.79 -6.12 -5.66
N THR A 46 1.26 -5.05 -5.06
CA THR A 46 0.82 -3.88 -5.81
C THR A 46 1.99 -3.09 -6.40
N MET A 47 3.09 -2.95 -5.67
CA MET A 47 4.31 -2.30 -6.18
C MET A 47 4.94 -3.10 -7.32
N ASN A 48 5.09 -4.41 -7.14
CA ASN A 48 5.61 -5.28 -8.19
C ASN A 48 4.72 -5.28 -9.43
N GLY A 49 3.41 -5.26 -9.25
CA GLY A 49 2.46 -5.13 -10.34
C GLY A 49 2.63 -3.82 -11.11
N GLY A 50 2.83 -2.71 -10.43
CA GLY A 50 3.10 -1.41 -11.06
C GLY A 50 4.40 -1.40 -11.86
N MET A 51 5.45 -2.02 -11.35
CA MET A 51 6.76 -2.07 -12.00
C MET A 51 6.84 -3.11 -13.15
N ASN A 52 6.16 -4.25 -13.01
CA ASN A 52 6.34 -5.41 -13.89
C ASN A 52 5.06 -5.82 -14.64
N GLY A 53 3.92 -5.21 -14.32
CA GLY A 53 2.61 -5.53 -14.89
C GLY A 53 1.74 -6.38 -13.97
N PHE A 54 0.43 -6.16 -14.06
CA PHE A 54 -0.58 -6.88 -13.25
C PHE A 54 -1.19 -8.10 -13.96
N GLY A 55 -1.05 -8.19 -15.27
CA GLY A 55 -1.68 -9.23 -16.08
C GLY A 55 -3.19 -9.04 -16.30
N PHE A 56 -3.75 -7.90 -15.90
CA PHE A 56 -5.15 -7.51 -16.18
C PHE A 56 -5.27 -6.01 -16.31
N ARG A 57 -6.35 -5.56 -16.92
CA ARG A 57 -6.63 -4.14 -17.10
C ARG A 57 -8.14 -3.88 -17.14
N LEU A 58 -8.60 -2.82 -16.51
CA LEU A 58 -9.99 -2.38 -16.62
C LEU A 58 -10.30 -1.88 -18.05
N PRO A 59 -11.57 -1.93 -18.49
CA PRO A 59 -11.97 -1.35 -19.78
C PRO A 59 -11.53 0.11 -19.91
N TRP A 60 -11.15 0.54 -21.12
CA TRP A 60 -10.61 1.88 -21.36
C TRP A 60 -11.57 2.99 -20.93
N ILE A 61 -12.89 2.79 -21.10
CA ILE A 61 -13.90 3.76 -20.69
C ILE A 61 -13.83 4.01 -19.19
N ALA A 62 -13.73 2.94 -18.38
CA ALA A 62 -13.61 3.06 -16.92
C ALA A 62 -12.33 3.79 -16.53
N ARG A 63 -11.20 3.49 -17.19
CA ARG A 63 -9.91 4.14 -16.92
C ARG A 63 -9.92 5.62 -17.29
N ALA A 64 -10.53 5.96 -18.43
CA ALA A 64 -10.56 7.34 -18.95
C ALA A 64 -11.56 8.24 -18.21
N THR A 65 -12.51 7.68 -17.47
CA THR A 65 -13.61 8.42 -16.82
C THR A 65 -13.58 8.23 -15.30
N VAL A 66 -14.29 7.26 -14.78
CA VAL A 66 -14.52 7.07 -13.34
C VAL A 66 -13.21 6.90 -12.57
N MET A 67 -12.31 6.05 -13.06
CA MET A 67 -11.04 5.80 -12.36
C MET A 67 -10.16 7.03 -12.33
N LYS A 68 -10.07 7.77 -13.43
CA LYS A 68 -9.32 9.03 -13.49
C LYS A 68 -9.84 10.04 -12.45
N TRP A 69 -11.15 10.15 -12.31
CA TRP A 69 -11.77 11.05 -11.33
C TRP A 69 -11.51 10.57 -9.89
N VAL A 70 -11.71 9.28 -9.62
CA VAL A 70 -11.51 8.67 -8.28
C VAL A 70 -10.06 8.83 -7.83
N PHE A 71 -9.08 8.46 -8.68
CA PHE A 71 -7.67 8.57 -8.33
C PHE A 71 -7.22 10.03 -8.19
N GLY A 72 -7.74 10.93 -9.04
CA GLY A 72 -7.49 12.37 -8.91
C GLY A 72 -8.00 12.93 -7.58
N TRP A 73 -9.19 12.48 -7.15
CA TRP A 73 -9.74 12.86 -5.85
C TRP A 73 -8.87 12.31 -4.69
N MET A 74 -8.49 11.04 -4.75
CA MET A 74 -7.65 10.40 -3.73
C MET A 74 -6.31 11.13 -3.55
N LEU A 75 -5.64 11.43 -4.65
CA LEU A 75 -4.35 12.15 -4.61
C LEU A 75 -4.49 13.57 -4.05
N ARG A 76 -5.53 14.28 -4.47
CA ARG A 76 -5.80 15.65 -4.01
C ARG A 76 -6.10 15.72 -2.52
N ASN A 77 -6.88 14.77 -2.02
CA ASN A 77 -7.33 14.73 -0.63
C ASN A 77 -6.43 13.88 0.26
N ARG A 78 -5.44 13.21 -0.32
CA ARG A 78 -4.53 12.29 0.36
C ARG A 78 -5.27 11.24 1.20
N LYS A 79 -6.34 10.73 0.63
CA LYS A 79 -7.19 9.69 1.24
C LYS A 79 -7.49 8.62 0.21
N MET A 80 -7.45 7.37 0.65
CA MET A 80 -7.82 6.24 -0.19
C MET A 80 -9.25 5.80 0.09
N ILE A 81 -9.98 5.50 -0.99
CA ILE A 81 -11.31 4.89 -0.88
C ILE A 81 -11.13 3.43 -0.53
N SER A 82 -11.84 2.97 0.52
CA SER A 82 -11.88 1.56 0.88
C SER A 82 -12.67 0.78 -0.16
N ALA A 83 -12.04 -0.25 -0.73
CA ALA A 83 -12.68 -1.17 -1.67
C ALA A 83 -12.24 -2.60 -1.34
N PRO A 84 -13.05 -3.62 -1.68
CA PRO A 84 -12.65 -5.00 -1.51
C PRO A 84 -11.39 -5.31 -2.32
N THR A 85 -10.43 -5.99 -1.70
CA THR A 85 -9.22 -6.42 -2.38
C THR A 85 -9.53 -7.52 -3.38
N ILE A 86 -9.06 -7.37 -4.61
CA ILE A 86 -9.22 -8.42 -5.63
C ILE A 86 -8.42 -9.66 -5.23
N LYS A 87 -8.94 -10.83 -5.60
CA LYS A 87 -8.40 -12.12 -5.16
C LYS A 87 -6.89 -12.28 -5.43
N LYS A 88 -6.42 -11.80 -6.59
CA LYS A 88 -5.01 -11.90 -7.02
C LYS A 88 -4.05 -11.10 -6.13
N LEU A 89 -4.54 -10.10 -5.41
CA LEU A 89 -3.73 -9.23 -4.55
C LEU A 89 -3.95 -9.49 -3.06
N LYS A 90 -4.69 -10.54 -2.72
CA LYS A 90 -4.85 -10.93 -1.31
C LYS A 90 -3.60 -11.64 -0.79
N PRO A 91 -3.17 -11.31 0.44
CA PRO A 91 -2.03 -11.98 1.05
C PRO A 91 -2.34 -13.46 1.30
N VAL A 92 -1.29 -14.28 1.28
CA VAL A 92 -1.36 -15.74 1.51
C VAL A 92 -0.75 -16.16 2.85
N SER A 93 -0.01 -15.27 3.53
CA SER A 93 0.59 -15.56 4.83
C SER A 93 -0.45 -15.72 5.93
N LEU A 94 -0.01 -16.30 7.06
CA LEU A 94 -0.89 -16.60 8.19
C LEU A 94 -1.25 -15.33 8.97
N PRO A 95 -2.51 -15.20 9.41
CA PRO A 95 -2.96 -13.98 10.10
C PRO A 95 -2.51 -13.89 11.56
N ASP A 96 -2.00 -14.98 12.15
CA ASP A 96 -1.79 -15.06 13.58
C ASP A 96 -0.38 -14.71 14.04
N GLN A 97 0.57 -14.59 13.10
CA GLN A 97 1.95 -14.26 13.42
C GLN A 97 2.62 -13.52 12.29
N ASP A 98 3.52 -12.60 12.64
CA ASP A 98 4.34 -11.92 11.66
C ASP A 98 5.52 -12.79 11.19
N ASN A 99 5.97 -12.52 9.97
CA ASN A 99 7.10 -13.16 9.34
C ASN A 99 8.13 -12.08 8.97
N GLU A 100 9.24 -12.07 9.70
CA GLU A 100 10.29 -11.05 9.56
C GLU A 100 10.87 -11.01 8.14
N ARG A 101 11.08 -12.17 7.52
CA ARG A 101 11.61 -12.23 6.14
C ARG A 101 10.67 -11.56 5.13
N LEU A 102 9.37 -11.79 5.25
CA LEU A 102 8.39 -11.19 4.34
C LEU A 102 8.27 -9.67 4.54
N ILE A 103 8.41 -9.20 5.78
CA ILE A 103 8.45 -7.76 6.09
C ILE A 103 9.71 -7.13 5.47
N ASP A 104 10.87 -7.77 5.61
CA ASP A 104 12.12 -7.29 5.01
C ASP A 104 12.06 -7.28 3.48
N GLU A 105 11.45 -8.29 2.87
CA GLU A 105 11.21 -8.33 1.42
C GLU A 105 10.33 -7.16 0.97
N CYS A 106 9.32 -6.80 1.74
CA CYS A 106 8.49 -5.63 1.46
C CYS A 106 9.30 -4.33 1.53
N ILE A 107 10.13 -4.17 2.56
CA ILE A 107 11.00 -3.00 2.71
C ILE A 107 11.94 -2.88 1.50
N ASN A 108 12.53 -3.99 1.05
CA ASN A 108 13.36 -4.01 -0.14
C ASN A 108 12.57 -3.62 -1.40
N THR A 109 11.32 -4.08 -1.51
CA THR A 109 10.44 -3.71 -2.63
C THR A 109 10.10 -2.21 -2.60
N ILE A 110 9.87 -1.63 -1.43
CA ILE A 110 9.66 -0.19 -1.27
C ILE A 110 10.88 0.59 -1.77
N ARG A 111 12.09 0.17 -1.43
CA ARG A 111 13.34 0.78 -1.94
C ARG A 111 13.46 0.65 -3.45
N THR A 112 13.10 -0.49 -4.01
CA THR A 112 13.09 -0.71 -5.46
C THR A 112 12.08 0.22 -6.14
N ALA A 113 10.88 0.35 -5.57
CA ALA A 113 9.85 1.25 -6.08
C ALA A 113 10.28 2.73 -6.02
N GLU A 114 10.97 3.14 -4.96
CA GLU A 114 11.52 4.49 -4.81
C GLU A 114 12.52 4.83 -5.92
N SER A 115 13.38 3.89 -6.30
CA SER A 115 14.40 4.08 -7.32
C SER A 115 13.96 3.69 -8.73
N PHE A 116 12.72 3.25 -8.90
CA PHE A 116 12.21 2.81 -10.20
C PHE A 116 12.13 3.97 -11.18
N ALA A 117 12.79 3.81 -12.33
CA ALA A 117 12.86 4.86 -13.35
C ALA A 117 11.68 4.82 -14.35
N GLY A 118 10.86 3.78 -14.28
CA GLY A 118 9.73 3.60 -15.18
C GLY A 118 10.09 2.94 -16.50
N PRO A 119 9.19 2.98 -17.49
CA PRO A 119 7.85 3.57 -17.37
C PRO A 119 6.86 2.68 -16.59
N ILE A 120 5.75 3.26 -16.14
CA ILE A 120 4.60 2.50 -15.63
C ILE A 120 3.72 2.16 -16.83
N GLU A 121 3.79 0.92 -17.27
CA GLU A 121 3.06 0.43 -18.43
C GLU A 121 1.84 -0.40 -18.02
N ASN A 122 0.73 -0.20 -18.74
CA ASN A 122 -0.47 -1.02 -18.61
C ASN A 122 -1.00 -1.10 -17.16
N TYR A 123 -0.94 0.01 -16.42
CA TYR A 123 -1.55 0.06 -15.09
C TYR A 123 -3.05 -0.22 -15.17
N PRO A 124 -3.62 -1.12 -14.32
CA PRO A 124 -4.99 -1.60 -14.52
C PRO A 124 -6.06 -0.53 -14.43
N MET A 125 -5.83 0.52 -13.65
CA MET A 125 -6.83 1.52 -13.29
C MET A 125 -6.70 2.84 -14.05
N LEU A 126 -5.51 3.15 -14.55
CA LEU A 126 -5.21 4.46 -15.16
C LEU A 126 -4.35 4.30 -16.39
N ASP A 127 -4.55 5.21 -17.36
CA ASP A 127 -3.67 5.40 -18.51
C ASP A 127 -2.64 6.51 -18.21
N ASP A 128 -1.50 6.47 -18.89
CA ASP A 128 -0.47 7.54 -18.87
C ASP A 128 0.00 7.93 -17.46
N LEU A 129 0.15 6.93 -16.60
CA LEU A 129 0.57 7.13 -15.22
C LEU A 129 2.09 7.39 -15.17
N SER A 130 2.48 8.56 -14.66
CA SER A 130 3.89 8.89 -14.44
C SER A 130 4.44 8.11 -13.23
N VAL A 131 5.75 7.91 -13.19
CA VAL A 131 6.43 7.26 -12.05
C VAL A 131 6.16 8.04 -10.77
N ASP A 132 6.30 9.36 -10.79
CA ASP A 132 6.08 10.20 -9.61
C ASP A 132 4.66 10.06 -9.06
N THR A 133 3.66 10.10 -9.93
CA THR A 133 2.27 9.91 -9.51
C THR A 133 2.03 8.50 -8.98
N TRP A 134 2.60 7.49 -9.64
CA TRP A 134 2.51 6.12 -9.17
C TRP A 134 3.14 5.94 -7.78
N GLN A 135 4.32 6.51 -7.55
CA GLN A 135 4.96 6.47 -6.24
C GLN A 135 4.07 7.11 -5.17
N GLN A 136 3.49 8.28 -5.45
CA GLN A 136 2.54 8.93 -4.52
C GLN A 136 1.33 8.04 -4.22
N LEU A 137 0.81 7.34 -5.22
CA LEU A 137 -0.27 6.36 -5.02
C LEU A 137 0.18 5.19 -4.13
N MET A 138 1.41 4.70 -4.30
CA MET A 138 1.94 3.60 -3.49
C MET A 138 2.12 4.01 -2.02
N TRP A 139 2.62 5.22 -1.77
CA TRP A 139 2.76 5.74 -0.40
C TRP A 139 1.40 6.00 0.25
N LEU A 140 0.45 6.52 -0.49
CA LEU A 140 -0.94 6.68 -0.05
C LEU A 140 -1.60 5.33 0.27
N HIS A 141 -1.37 4.34 -0.57
CA HIS A 141 -1.85 2.97 -0.38
C HIS A 141 -1.25 2.32 0.86
N ALA A 142 0.04 2.51 1.09
CA ALA A 142 0.71 2.07 2.32
C ALA A 142 0.09 2.73 3.57
N ALA A 143 -0.10 4.04 3.55
CA ALA A 143 -0.74 4.76 4.65
C ALA A 143 -2.15 4.23 4.93
N HIS A 144 -2.90 3.87 3.89
CA HIS A 144 -4.23 3.29 4.03
C HIS A 144 -4.20 1.97 4.80
N HIS A 145 -3.36 1.04 4.40
CA HIS A 145 -3.29 -0.29 5.03
C HIS A 145 -2.64 -0.27 6.40
N LEU A 146 -1.52 0.44 6.56
CA LEU A 146 -0.82 0.55 7.84
C LEU A 146 -1.65 1.30 8.89
N GLY A 147 -2.53 2.19 8.47
CA GLY A 147 -3.43 2.91 9.37
C GLY A 147 -4.40 2.00 10.15
N PHE A 148 -4.65 0.77 9.70
CA PHE A 148 -5.47 -0.20 10.42
C PHE A 148 -4.70 -0.95 11.52
N LEU A 149 -3.41 -0.73 11.64
CA LEU A 149 -2.56 -1.30 12.68
C LEU A 149 -2.26 -0.22 13.72
N ILE A 150 -2.69 -0.44 14.95
CA ILE A 150 -2.53 0.54 16.02
C ILE A 150 -1.31 0.14 16.85
N PRO A 151 -0.22 0.93 16.85
CA PRO A 151 0.96 0.59 17.63
C PRO A 151 0.62 0.50 19.10
N ASN A 152 1.24 -0.46 19.79
CA ASN A 152 1.15 -0.55 21.23
C ASN A 152 1.86 0.68 21.85
N GLN A 153 1.40 1.10 23.02
CA GLN A 153 2.08 2.19 23.73
C GLN A 153 3.47 1.72 24.13
N GLU A 154 4.46 2.54 23.90
CA GLU A 154 5.78 2.29 24.45
C GLU A 154 5.65 2.26 25.98
N THR A 155 6.04 1.16 26.58
CA THR A 155 6.16 1.09 28.04
C THR A 155 7.33 1.99 28.44
N ALA A 156 6.98 3.05 29.12
CA ALA A 156 7.96 4.01 29.62
C ALA A 156 8.93 3.34 30.61
#